data_4037e9367d669ab537ef77911af7ace2
#
_entry.id   4037e9367d669ab537ef77911af7ace2
#
_cell.length_a   1.000
_cell.length_b   1.000
_cell.length_c   1.000
_cell.angle_alpha   90.00
_cell.angle_beta   90.00
_cell.angle_gamma   90.00
#
_symmetry.space_group_name_H-M   'P 1'
#
loop_
_entity.id
_entity.type
_entity.pdbx_description
1 polymer ?
#
loop_
_entity_poly.entity_id
_entity_poly.type
_entity_poly.pdbx_seq_one_letter_code
_entity_poly.pdbx_strand_id
1 'polypeptide(L)'
;MRFLWLFLCWLTLPLDAEIRVPSTLSEVQLSFAPLVRQAAPAVVNIYARRVVAQRQNPFGADPFFRDFFSDFGQLKPRVQNSLGSGVILSADGIVVSNYHVVGQATDIRVVLQDRREFAAQVLLADEESDLAILQLQGAGDMPFLPLRSSDTVEVG
;
A
#
# COMPACT_ATOMS: atom_id res chain seq x y z
N MET A 1 47.82 47.93 -2.67
CA MET A 1 47.45 46.64 -3.20
C MET A 1 46.86 45.77 -2.11
N ARG A 2 45.66 46.05 -1.60
CA ARG A 2 44.99 45.23 -0.53
C ARG A 2 43.47 45.48 -0.51
N PHE A 3 42.73 45.28 -1.62
CA PHE A 3 41.26 45.39 -1.64
C PHE A 3 40.59 44.66 -2.81
N LEU A 4 41.18 43.53 -3.26
CA LEU A 4 40.59 42.78 -4.41
C LEU A 4 40.14 41.36 -4.04
N TRP A 5 39.90 41.03 -2.77
CA TRP A 5 39.57 39.68 -2.32
C TRP A 5 38.18 39.53 -1.71
N LEU A 6 37.33 40.54 -1.76
CA LEU A 6 36.03 40.54 -1.06
C LEU A 6 34.78 40.46 -2.00
N PHE A 7 34.93 40.19 -3.30
CA PHE A 7 33.80 40.25 -4.23
C PHE A 7 33.45 38.91 -4.91
N LEU A 8 34.05 37.79 -4.50
CA LEU A 8 33.83 36.47 -5.15
C LEU A 8 32.94 35.49 -4.35
N CYS A 9 32.14 35.95 -3.41
CA CYS A 9 31.38 35.07 -2.52
C CYS A 9 29.87 35.19 -2.62
N TRP A 10 29.32 35.79 -3.69
CA TRP A 10 27.86 36.07 -3.76
C TRP A 10 27.19 35.66 -5.06
N LEU A 11 27.54 34.52 -5.65
CA LEU A 11 26.79 33.93 -6.76
C LEU A 11 26.50 32.44 -6.51
N THR A 12 25.87 32.11 -5.37
CA THR A 12 25.15 30.85 -5.24
C THR A 12 23.71 31.05 -5.69
N LEU A 13 23.49 30.97 -7.00
CA LEU A 13 22.13 30.80 -7.51
C LEU A 13 21.60 29.45 -7.02
N PRO A 14 20.38 29.38 -6.45
CA PRO A 14 19.77 28.10 -6.18
C PRO A 14 19.58 27.37 -7.52
N LEU A 15 20.21 26.22 -7.66
CA LEU A 15 19.99 25.31 -8.78
C LEU A 15 18.70 24.56 -8.48
N ASP A 16 17.55 25.11 -8.89
CA ASP A 16 16.30 24.39 -8.86
C ASP A 16 16.38 23.26 -9.87
N ALA A 17 16.58 22.02 -9.34
CA ALA A 17 16.47 20.82 -10.15
C ALA A 17 15.00 20.57 -10.48
N GLU A 18 14.57 20.96 -11.68
CA GLU A 18 13.23 20.68 -12.19
C GLU A 18 13.00 19.16 -12.20
N ILE A 19 11.96 18.71 -11.48
CA ILE A 19 11.53 17.30 -11.48
C ILE A 19 10.83 17.03 -12.82
N ARG A 20 11.56 16.43 -13.76
CA ARG A 20 11.06 16.12 -15.09
C ARG A 20 10.81 14.62 -15.22
N VAL A 21 9.60 14.26 -15.66
CA VAL A 21 9.30 12.86 -16.03
C VAL A 21 10.00 12.57 -17.35
N PRO A 22 10.73 11.45 -17.46
CA PRO A 22 11.37 11.04 -18.70
C PRO A 22 10.37 10.99 -19.86
N SER A 23 10.68 11.63 -20.96
CA SER A 23 9.84 11.68 -22.17
C SER A 23 10.39 10.83 -23.33
N THR A 24 11.60 10.29 -23.18
CA THR A 24 12.26 9.46 -24.19
C THR A 24 12.88 8.21 -23.54
N LEU A 25 13.04 7.13 -24.33
CA LEU A 25 13.71 5.90 -23.90
C LEU A 25 15.13 6.15 -23.37
N SER A 26 15.84 7.11 -23.96
CA SER A 26 17.19 7.47 -23.50
C SER A 26 17.18 8.12 -22.12
N GLU A 27 16.18 8.93 -21.80
CA GLU A 27 16.02 9.53 -20.48
C GLU A 27 15.61 8.49 -19.44
N VAL A 28 14.76 7.51 -19.80
CA VAL A 28 14.38 6.37 -18.95
C VAL A 28 15.60 5.52 -18.60
N GLN A 29 16.51 5.29 -19.54
CA GLN A 29 17.75 4.53 -19.28
C GLN A 29 18.70 5.25 -18.31
N LEU A 30 18.59 6.56 -18.15
CA LEU A 30 19.41 7.32 -17.22
C LEU A 30 18.93 7.23 -15.76
N SER A 31 17.61 7.26 -15.53
CA SER A 31 17.04 7.10 -14.18
C SER A 31 15.50 7.06 -14.16
N PHE A 32 14.93 6.12 -13.42
CA PHE A 32 13.50 6.11 -13.04
C PHE A 32 13.16 7.02 -11.85
N ALA A 33 14.13 7.68 -11.25
CA ALA A 33 13.93 8.47 -10.03
C ALA A 33 12.85 9.57 -10.17
N PRO A 34 12.70 10.30 -11.29
CA PRO A 34 11.62 11.27 -11.45
C PRO A 34 10.24 10.64 -11.41
N LEU A 35 10.05 9.50 -12.10
CA LEU A 35 8.81 8.74 -12.12
C LEU A 35 8.46 8.22 -10.72
N VAL A 36 9.44 7.65 -10.02
CA VAL A 36 9.27 7.16 -8.65
C VAL A 36 8.84 8.28 -7.71
N ARG A 37 9.49 9.44 -7.76
CA ARG A 37 9.11 10.60 -6.92
C ARG A 37 7.67 11.06 -7.17
N GLN A 38 7.18 10.97 -8.39
CA GLN A 38 5.81 11.33 -8.74
C GLN A 38 4.79 10.29 -8.28
N ALA A 39 5.11 9.00 -8.43
CA ALA A 39 4.16 7.92 -8.16
C ALA A 39 4.16 7.45 -6.70
N ALA A 40 5.31 7.46 -6.04
CA ALA A 40 5.48 6.88 -4.71
C ALA A 40 4.54 7.45 -3.62
N PRO A 41 4.18 8.75 -3.61
CA PRO A 41 3.23 9.26 -2.61
C PRO A 41 1.85 8.60 -2.66
N ALA A 42 1.42 8.11 -3.84
CA ALA A 42 0.14 7.42 -4.01
C ALA A 42 0.22 5.90 -3.75
N VAL A 43 1.42 5.34 -3.56
CA VAL A 43 1.61 3.93 -3.23
C VAL A 43 1.58 3.75 -1.72
N VAL A 44 0.79 2.78 -1.25
CA VAL A 44 0.56 2.53 0.17
C VAL A 44 0.90 1.10 0.56
N ASN A 45 1.23 0.91 1.85
CA ASN A 45 1.33 -0.41 2.47
C ASN A 45 0.01 -0.77 3.13
N ILE A 46 -0.43 -2.02 2.96
CA ILE A 46 -1.67 -2.54 3.51
C ILE A 46 -1.35 -3.64 4.50
N TYR A 47 -1.79 -3.45 5.74
CA TYR A 47 -1.74 -4.42 6.82
C TYR A 47 -3.14 -4.96 7.03
N ALA A 48 -3.36 -6.22 6.68
CA ALA A 48 -4.64 -6.88 6.83
C ALA A 48 -4.56 -7.95 7.91
N ARG A 49 -5.54 -7.98 8.81
CA ARG A 49 -5.65 -8.94 9.89
C ARG A 49 -6.89 -9.80 9.69
N ARG A 50 -6.72 -11.10 9.80
CA ARG A 50 -7.81 -12.09 9.78
C ARG A 50 -7.80 -12.90 11.07
N VAL A 51 -8.98 -13.07 11.69
CA VAL A 51 -9.16 -13.98 12.81
C VAL A 51 -9.68 -15.31 12.25
N VAL A 52 -8.85 -16.35 12.36
CA VAL A 52 -9.21 -17.70 11.90
C VAL A 52 -9.58 -18.53 13.10
N ALA A 53 -10.82 -19.07 13.13
CA ALA A 53 -11.19 -20.08 14.10
C ALA A 53 -10.39 -21.36 13.82
N GLN A 54 -9.66 -21.85 14.80
CA GLN A 54 -8.90 -23.10 14.63
C GLN A 54 -9.90 -24.24 14.46
N ARG A 55 -9.79 -25.00 13.34
CA ARG A 55 -10.63 -26.18 13.11
C ARG A 55 -10.44 -27.16 14.26
N GLN A 56 -11.59 -27.70 14.73
CA GLN A 56 -11.67 -28.70 15.78
C GLN A 56 -10.75 -29.87 15.49
N ASN A 57 -10.11 -30.37 16.53
CA ASN A 57 -9.35 -31.61 16.52
C ASN A 57 -10.23 -32.72 15.90
N PRO A 58 -9.74 -33.49 14.90
CA PRO A 58 -10.54 -34.58 14.27
C PRO A 58 -11.01 -35.64 15.27
N PHE A 59 -10.40 -35.69 16.45
CA PHE A 59 -10.78 -36.59 17.56
C PHE A 59 -11.82 -35.98 18.52
N GLY A 60 -12.22 -34.73 18.37
CA GLY A 60 -13.24 -34.07 19.21
C GLY A 60 -14.67 -34.53 18.95
N ALA A 61 -14.90 -35.32 17.90
CA ALA A 61 -16.22 -35.90 17.60
C ALA A 61 -16.51 -37.18 18.39
N ASP A 62 -15.52 -37.83 19.01
CA ASP A 62 -15.70 -39.03 19.82
C ASP A 62 -16.10 -38.65 21.25
N PRO A 63 -17.27 -39.10 21.75
CA PRO A 63 -17.72 -38.79 23.09
C PRO A 63 -16.76 -39.18 24.22
N PHE A 64 -15.94 -40.23 23.98
CA PHE A 64 -14.98 -40.74 24.95
C PHE A 64 -13.78 -39.80 25.17
N PHE A 65 -13.35 -39.14 24.08
CA PHE A 65 -12.21 -38.19 24.13
C PHE A 65 -12.65 -36.76 24.51
N ARG A 66 -13.94 -36.47 24.38
CA ARG A 66 -14.46 -35.10 24.63
C ARG A 66 -14.29 -34.70 26.10
N ASP A 67 -14.56 -35.63 27.05
CA ASP A 67 -14.43 -35.38 28.51
C ASP A 67 -12.97 -35.25 28.92
N PHE A 68 -12.06 -35.96 28.27
CA PHE A 68 -10.63 -35.91 28.59
C PHE A 68 -9.95 -34.66 28.04
N PHE A 69 -10.41 -34.14 26.93
CA PHE A 69 -9.84 -32.94 26.29
C PHE A 69 -10.64 -31.65 26.53
N SER A 70 -11.75 -31.70 27.29
CA SER A 70 -12.55 -30.52 27.62
C SER A 70 -11.76 -29.48 28.42
N ASP A 71 -10.79 -29.92 29.25
CA ASP A 71 -9.95 -29.03 30.04
C ASP A 71 -8.73 -28.45 29.29
N PHE A 72 -8.36 -29.06 28.12
CA PHE A 72 -7.23 -28.60 27.30
C PHE A 72 -7.65 -27.79 26.07
N GLY A 73 -8.95 -27.61 25.83
CA GLY A 73 -9.49 -27.13 24.56
C GLY A 73 -10.07 -25.74 24.56
N GLN A 74 -9.46 -24.73 25.18
CA GLN A 74 -9.78 -23.35 24.79
C GLN A 74 -9.20 -23.06 23.41
N LEU A 75 -10.07 -23.10 22.40
CA LEU A 75 -9.76 -22.68 21.04
C LEU A 75 -9.30 -21.22 21.05
N LYS A 76 -7.98 -21.00 21.07
CA LYS A 76 -7.44 -19.66 20.92
C LYS A 76 -7.58 -19.26 19.46
N PRO A 77 -8.32 -18.19 19.14
CA PRO A 77 -8.38 -17.69 17.78
C PRO A 77 -6.97 -17.39 17.28
N ARG A 78 -6.61 -17.91 16.11
CA ARG A 78 -5.33 -17.63 15.47
C ARG A 78 -5.47 -16.36 14.64
N VAL A 79 -4.66 -15.35 14.94
CA VAL A 79 -4.56 -14.15 14.12
C VAL A 79 -3.57 -14.42 13.00
N GLN A 80 -4.02 -14.23 11.77
CA GLN A 80 -3.18 -14.20 10.57
C GLN A 80 -3.06 -12.76 10.12
N ASN A 81 -1.82 -12.33 9.87
CA ASN A 81 -1.54 -11.02 9.32
C ASN A 81 -1.08 -11.19 7.86
N SER A 82 -1.59 -10.36 6.99
CA SER A 82 -1.18 -10.23 5.60
C SER A 82 -0.58 -8.84 5.40
N LEU A 83 0.44 -8.76 4.56
CA LEU A 83 1.07 -7.51 4.14
C LEU A 83 0.99 -7.43 2.63
N GLY A 84 0.53 -6.31 2.12
CA GLY A 84 0.45 -6.05 0.69
C GLY A 84 0.64 -4.58 0.38
N SER A 85 0.43 -4.24 -0.88
CA SER A 85 0.51 -2.87 -1.37
C SER A 85 -0.80 -2.47 -2.06
N GLY A 86 -1.01 -1.18 -2.19
CA GLY A 86 -2.13 -0.60 -2.94
C GLY A 86 -1.75 0.72 -3.57
N VAL A 87 -2.62 1.22 -4.41
CA VAL A 87 -2.48 2.52 -5.07
C VAL A 87 -3.72 3.35 -4.80
N ILE A 88 -3.54 4.59 -4.34
CA ILE A 88 -4.62 5.56 -4.16
C ILE A 88 -5.02 6.09 -5.54
N LEU A 89 -6.30 6.01 -5.88
CA LEU A 89 -6.87 6.39 -7.18
C LEU A 89 -7.61 7.72 -7.16
N SER A 90 -7.95 8.23 -5.97
CA SER A 90 -8.71 9.49 -5.83
C SER A 90 -8.38 10.23 -4.54
N ALA A 91 -8.61 11.54 -4.54
CA ALA A 91 -8.31 12.42 -3.40
C ALA A 91 -9.16 12.12 -2.15
N ASP A 92 -10.29 11.47 -2.29
CA ASP A 92 -11.18 11.02 -1.21
C ASP A 92 -10.78 9.65 -0.63
N GLY A 93 -9.67 9.06 -1.11
CA GLY A 93 -9.07 7.88 -0.50
C GLY A 93 -9.59 6.54 -1.02
N ILE A 94 -9.96 6.46 -2.29
CA ILE A 94 -10.18 5.17 -2.97
C ILE A 94 -8.83 4.53 -3.26
N VAL A 95 -8.66 3.28 -2.83
CA VAL A 95 -7.43 2.49 -3.01
C VAL A 95 -7.74 1.20 -3.75
N VAL A 96 -6.93 0.87 -4.76
CA VAL A 96 -6.94 -0.45 -5.39
C VAL A 96 -5.83 -1.33 -4.80
N SER A 97 -6.16 -2.60 -4.56
CA SER A 97 -5.23 -3.62 -4.07
C SER A 97 -5.61 -4.99 -4.64
N ASN A 98 -4.93 -6.05 -4.19
CA ASN A 98 -5.27 -7.41 -4.55
C ASN A 98 -6.24 -8.03 -3.55
N TYR A 99 -7.15 -8.87 -4.08
CA TYR A 99 -8.10 -9.64 -3.28
C TYR A 99 -7.41 -10.51 -2.23
N HIS A 100 -6.35 -11.25 -2.62
CA HIS A 100 -5.65 -12.16 -1.71
C HIS A 100 -5.02 -11.44 -0.50
N VAL A 101 -4.79 -10.12 -0.57
CA VAL A 101 -4.32 -9.31 0.56
C VAL A 101 -5.43 -9.05 1.56
N VAL A 102 -6.63 -8.69 1.10
CA VAL A 102 -7.70 -8.09 1.93
C VAL A 102 -9.03 -8.84 1.95
N GLY A 103 -9.25 -9.77 1.01
CA GLY A 103 -10.58 -10.36 0.75
C GLY A 103 -11.22 -11.09 1.93
N GLN A 104 -10.43 -11.53 2.90
CA GLN A 104 -10.93 -12.19 4.12
C GLN A 104 -10.47 -11.48 5.40
N ALA A 105 -10.00 -10.24 5.29
CA ALA A 105 -9.55 -9.47 6.44
C ALA A 105 -10.73 -9.01 7.30
N THR A 106 -10.55 -9.05 8.61
CA THR A 106 -11.48 -8.50 9.60
C THR A 106 -11.11 -7.08 10.00
N ASP A 107 -9.86 -6.69 9.76
CA ASP A 107 -9.31 -5.37 10.06
C ASP A 107 -8.26 -5.03 9.02
N ILE A 108 -8.36 -3.83 8.43
CA ILE A 108 -7.46 -3.35 7.38
C ILE A 108 -6.95 -1.98 7.77
N ARG A 109 -5.61 -1.86 7.81
CA ARG A 109 -4.92 -0.61 8.05
C ARG A 109 -4.02 -0.30 6.85
N VAL A 110 -4.14 0.92 6.34
CA VAL A 110 -3.38 1.42 5.21
C VAL A 110 -2.41 2.48 5.71
N VAL A 111 -1.14 2.36 5.34
CA VAL A 111 -0.06 3.24 5.76
C VAL A 111 0.57 3.88 4.54
N LEU A 112 0.58 5.21 4.51
CA LEU A 112 1.18 6.02 3.46
C LEU A 112 2.69 6.14 3.65
N GLN A 113 3.38 6.65 2.63
CA GLN A 113 4.82 6.89 2.68
C GLN A 113 5.21 7.94 3.73
N ASP A 114 4.36 8.94 3.98
CA ASP A 114 4.53 9.97 5.03
C ASP A 114 4.17 9.49 6.44
N ARG A 115 3.87 8.18 6.60
CA ARG A 115 3.51 7.50 7.84
C ARG A 115 2.10 7.83 8.37
N ARG A 116 1.26 8.52 7.62
CA ARG A 116 -0.16 8.61 7.97
C ARG A 116 -0.79 7.22 7.88
N GLU A 117 -1.64 6.90 8.83
CA GLU A 117 -2.33 5.61 8.91
C GLU A 117 -3.85 5.83 8.85
N PHE A 118 -4.53 4.98 8.11
CA PHE A 118 -5.98 5.01 7.94
C PHE A 118 -6.56 3.61 8.12
N ALA A 119 -7.69 3.52 8.81
CA ALA A 119 -8.52 2.34 8.71
C ALA A 119 -9.17 2.29 7.33
N ALA A 120 -9.37 1.11 6.78
CA ALA A 120 -9.97 0.95 5.47
C ALA A 120 -11.11 -0.07 5.49
N GLN A 121 -12.09 0.14 4.61
CA GLN A 121 -13.19 -0.78 4.36
C GLN A 121 -13.14 -1.27 2.92
N VAL A 122 -13.46 -2.56 2.71
CA VAL A 122 -13.60 -3.14 1.39
C VAL A 122 -14.93 -2.68 0.79
N LEU A 123 -14.88 -1.97 -0.34
CA LEU A 123 -16.06 -1.58 -1.12
C LEU A 123 -16.43 -2.66 -2.13
N LEU A 124 -15.43 -3.24 -2.78
CA LEU A 124 -15.57 -4.29 -3.78
C LEU A 124 -14.41 -5.25 -3.65
N ALA A 125 -14.67 -6.54 -3.80
CA ALA A 125 -13.64 -7.58 -3.83
C ALA A 125 -14.04 -8.64 -4.86
N ASP A 126 -13.14 -8.91 -5.78
CA ASP A 126 -13.32 -9.90 -6.84
C ASP A 126 -12.16 -10.90 -6.79
N GLU A 127 -12.50 -12.14 -6.44
CA GLU A 127 -11.53 -13.23 -6.30
C GLU A 127 -11.03 -13.71 -7.66
N GLU A 128 -11.86 -13.66 -8.69
CA GLU A 128 -11.52 -14.15 -10.03
C GLU A 128 -10.45 -13.29 -10.69
N SER A 129 -10.58 -11.96 -10.58
CA SER A 129 -9.58 -11.00 -11.11
C SER A 129 -8.46 -10.68 -10.12
N ASP A 130 -8.53 -11.20 -8.87
CA ASP A 130 -7.64 -10.84 -7.75
C ASP A 130 -7.58 -9.33 -7.49
N LEU A 131 -8.71 -8.63 -7.58
CA LEU A 131 -8.82 -7.20 -7.34
C LEU A 131 -9.69 -6.88 -6.12
N ALA A 132 -9.31 -5.83 -5.40
CA ALA A 132 -10.11 -5.25 -4.34
C ALA A 132 -10.04 -3.71 -4.36
N ILE A 133 -11.18 -3.09 -4.09
CA ILE A 133 -11.31 -1.64 -3.92
C ILE A 133 -11.61 -1.34 -2.46
N LEU A 134 -10.82 -0.45 -1.89
CA LEU A 134 -10.92 -0.03 -0.49
C LEU A 134 -11.28 1.45 -0.42
N GLN A 135 -11.99 1.83 0.65
CA GLN A 135 -12.21 3.22 1.06
C GLN A 135 -11.44 3.48 2.34
N LEU A 136 -10.55 4.47 2.34
CA LEU A 136 -9.90 4.97 3.54
C LEU A 136 -10.89 5.80 4.38
N GLN A 137 -10.94 5.52 5.68
CA GLN A 137 -11.84 6.24 6.59
C GLN A 137 -11.22 7.58 7.01
N GLY A 138 -11.99 8.67 6.83
CA GLY A 138 -11.54 10.01 7.19
C GLY A 138 -10.45 10.57 6.27
N ALA A 139 -10.25 9.96 5.10
CA ALA A 139 -9.33 10.46 4.09
C ALA A 139 -9.88 11.72 3.41
N GLY A 140 -8.98 12.64 3.11
CA GLY A 140 -9.26 13.84 2.33
C GLY A 140 -7.94 14.42 1.84
N ASP A 141 -7.95 14.99 0.64
CA ASP A 141 -6.78 15.59 -0.01
C ASP A 141 -5.59 14.62 -0.10
N MET A 142 -5.89 13.39 -0.56
CA MET A 142 -4.89 12.33 -0.67
C MET A 142 -4.07 12.47 -1.96
N PRO A 143 -2.76 12.16 -1.93
CA PRO A 143 -2.00 11.98 -3.16
C PRO A 143 -2.58 10.79 -3.92
N PHE A 144 -2.81 10.91 -5.22
CA PHE A 144 -3.41 9.84 -6.01
C PHE A 144 -2.83 9.78 -7.43
N LEU A 145 -2.96 8.60 -8.06
CA LEU A 145 -2.67 8.39 -9.47
C LEU A 145 -3.99 8.17 -10.23
N PRO A 146 -4.31 9.01 -11.21
CA PRO A 146 -5.53 8.84 -12.01
C PRO A 146 -5.40 7.62 -12.94
N LEU A 147 -6.49 6.87 -13.08
CA LEU A 147 -6.59 5.84 -14.12
C LEU A 147 -6.62 6.49 -15.52
N ARG A 148 -5.97 5.81 -16.48
CA ARG A 148 -5.94 6.21 -17.88
C ARG A 148 -6.38 5.04 -18.77
N SER A 149 -6.81 5.34 -20.00
CA SER A 149 -7.06 4.28 -20.98
C SER A 149 -5.79 3.47 -21.25
N SER A 150 -5.95 2.16 -21.39
CA SER A 150 -4.88 1.25 -21.79
C SER A 150 -4.67 1.15 -23.29
N ASP A 151 -5.48 1.85 -24.12
CA ASP A 151 -5.40 1.76 -25.59
C ASP A 151 -4.08 2.23 -26.18
N THR A 152 -3.36 3.09 -25.44
CA THR A 152 -2.08 3.69 -25.86
C THR A 152 -0.89 3.17 -25.05
N VAL A 153 -1.06 2.10 -24.27
CA VAL A 153 0.03 1.53 -23.47
C VAL A 153 0.91 0.66 -24.34
N GLU A 154 2.21 0.92 -24.32
CA GLU A 154 3.22 0.13 -24.99
C GLU A 154 4.00 -0.72 -24.00
N VAL A 155 4.54 -1.85 -24.49
CA VAL A 155 5.42 -2.73 -23.71
C VAL A 155 6.86 -2.26 -23.86
N GLY A 156 7.55 -1.98 -22.73
CA GLY A 156 8.96 -1.57 -22.79
C GLY A 156 9.48 -0.89 -21.55
#